data_25b6b89bf6e43386739fbc8754ac5c50
#
_entry.id   25b6b89bf6e43386739fbc8754ac5c50
#
_cell.length_a   1.000
_cell.length_b   1.000
_cell.length_c   1.000
_cell.angle_alpha   90.00
_cell.angle_beta   90.00
_cell.angle_gamma   90.00
#
_symmetry.space_group_name_H-M   'P 1'
#
loop_
_entity.id
_entity.type
_entity.pdbx_description
1 polymer ?
#
loop_
_entity_poly.entity_id
_entity_poly.type
_entity_poly.pdbx_seq_one_letter_code
_entity_poly.pdbx_strand_id
1 'polypeptide(L)'
;PFVATLILMVAGRGVAQLITAGQIVTFDSPALAWLGSGSFLLFPTPVIVAAATLLLFWLFTRKTALGMFIEAVGINIRAAKNAGVNTRIVVMLAYVLSGVCAAIAGIIVAADIRGADANNAGLWLGLDAILAVVIGGGSLMGGRFNLLLSVVGALIIQGMNTGILLSGFPPELNQVVKAVVVLCVLIVQSPRFIGLLKGVRGRDKT
;
A
#
# COMPACT_ATOMS: atom_id res chain seq x y z
N PRO A 1 2.21 -2.88 18.34
CA PRO A 1 1.59 -2.04 17.30
C PRO A 1 0.75 -2.89 16.33
N PHE A 2 1.28 -4.02 15.85
CA PHE A 2 0.62 -4.88 14.86
C PHE A 2 -0.76 -5.39 15.32
N VAL A 3 -0.88 -5.89 16.54
CA VAL A 3 -2.15 -6.36 17.11
C VAL A 3 -3.16 -5.22 17.21
N ALA A 4 -2.73 -4.03 17.62
CA ALA A 4 -3.61 -2.87 17.74
C ALA A 4 -4.20 -2.44 16.38
N THR A 5 -3.42 -2.50 15.30
CA THR A 5 -3.91 -2.17 13.95
C THR A 5 -4.89 -3.22 13.43
N LEU A 6 -4.69 -4.51 13.74
CA LEU A 6 -5.64 -5.58 13.42
C LEU A 6 -6.96 -5.39 14.16
N ILE A 7 -6.92 -5.07 15.46
CA ILE A 7 -8.11 -4.78 16.25
C ILE A 7 -8.87 -3.59 15.65
N LEU A 8 -8.17 -2.51 15.29
CA LEU A 8 -8.77 -1.34 14.66
C LEU A 8 -9.41 -1.67 13.31
N MET A 9 -8.77 -2.53 12.50
CA MET A 9 -9.32 -3.01 11.23
C MET A 9 -10.63 -3.78 11.43
N VAL A 10 -10.65 -4.71 12.38
CA VAL A 10 -11.87 -5.51 12.68
C VAL A 10 -12.96 -4.62 13.26
N ALA A 11 -12.63 -3.74 14.21
CA ALA A 11 -13.60 -2.82 14.80
C ALA A 11 -14.18 -1.85 13.76
N GLY A 12 -13.34 -1.27 12.90
CA GLY A 12 -13.78 -0.38 11.82
C GLY A 12 -14.73 -1.06 10.84
N ARG A 13 -14.42 -2.31 10.47
CA ARG A 13 -15.30 -3.13 9.64
C ARG A 13 -16.63 -3.43 10.33
N GLY A 14 -16.59 -3.81 11.62
CA GLY A 14 -17.81 -4.03 12.42
C GLY A 14 -18.70 -2.80 12.46
N VAL A 15 -18.13 -1.62 12.67
CA VAL A 15 -18.88 -0.35 12.63
C VAL A 15 -19.49 -0.11 11.24
N ALA A 16 -18.73 -0.32 10.16
CA ALA A 16 -19.25 -0.17 8.81
C ALA A 16 -20.40 -1.14 8.51
N GLN A 17 -20.29 -2.38 8.95
CA GLN A 17 -21.37 -3.38 8.82
C GLN A 17 -22.61 -3.02 9.64
N LEU A 18 -22.45 -2.45 10.83
CA LEU A 18 -23.57 -1.97 11.63
C LEU A 18 -24.31 -0.82 10.94
N ILE A 19 -23.57 0.13 10.33
CA ILE A 19 -24.16 1.27 9.62
C ILE A 19 -24.92 0.82 8.37
N THR A 20 -24.38 -0.16 7.64
CA THR A 20 -24.97 -0.68 6.40
C THR A 20 -25.96 -1.83 6.64
N ALA A 21 -26.19 -2.23 7.90
CA ALA A 21 -26.95 -3.43 8.25
C ALA A 21 -26.49 -4.70 7.49
N GLY A 22 -25.18 -4.78 7.19
CA GLY A 22 -24.57 -5.87 6.44
C GLY A 22 -24.94 -5.91 4.94
N GLN A 23 -25.69 -4.93 4.45
CA GLN A 23 -26.10 -4.84 3.04
C GLN A 23 -25.13 -3.97 2.22
N ILE A 24 -25.10 -4.22 0.92
CA ILE A 24 -24.41 -3.34 -0.03
C ILE A 24 -25.33 -2.12 -0.26
N VAL A 25 -24.87 -0.94 0.16
CA VAL A 25 -25.62 0.30 -0.05
C VAL A 25 -25.19 0.91 -1.39
N THR A 26 -26.06 0.80 -2.39
CA THR A 26 -25.84 1.45 -3.68
C THR A 26 -26.26 2.90 -3.63
N PHE A 27 -25.54 3.76 -4.32
CA PHE A 27 -25.88 5.17 -4.45
C PHE A 27 -25.75 5.62 -5.92
N ASP A 28 -26.62 6.54 -6.31
CA ASP A 28 -26.61 7.11 -7.65
C ASP A 28 -26.35 8.61 -7.57
N SER A 29 -25.09 8.96 -7.26
CA SER A 29 -24.64 10.34 -7.20
C SER A 29 -23.77 10.65 -8.43
N PRO A 30 -24.19 11.61 -9.29
CA PRO A 30 -23.45 11.96 -10.50
C PRO A 30 -21.99 12.39 -10.21
N ALA A 31 -21.77 13.08 -9.09
CA ALA A 31 -20.45 13.56 -8.69
C ALA A 31 -19.50 12.39 -8.32
N LEU A 32 -20.00 11.41 -7.55
CA LEU A 32 -19.21 10.21 -7.19
C LEU A 32 -19.02 9.29 -8.39
N ALA A 33 -20.04 9.10 -9.22
CA ALA A 33 -19.94 8.32 -10.45
C ALA A 33 -18.88 8.92 -11.39
N TRP A 34 -18.80 10.24 -11.51
CA TRP A 34 -17.75 10.91 -12.27
C TRP A 34 -16.35 10.67 -11.67
N LEU A 35 -16.23 10.61 -10.35
CA LEU A 35 -14.97 10.35 -9.67
C LEU A 35 -14.47 8.91 -9.88
N GLY A 36 -15.38 7.91 -9.97
CA GLY A 36 -15.04 6.50 -10.18
C GLY A 36 -14.85 6.12 -11.63
N SER A 37 -15.77 6.55 -12.50
CA SER A 37 -15.82 6.14 -13.93
C SER A 37 -15.72 7.29 -14.92
N GLY A 38 -15.51 8.52 -14.44
CA GLY A 38 -15.32 9.69 -15.29
C GLY A 38 -13.99 9.67 -16.04
N SER A 39 -13.93 10.38 -17.16
CA SER A 39 -12.70 10.66 -17.90
C SER A 39 -12.47 12.16 -17.99
N PHE A 40 -11.27 12.58 -17.62
CA PHE A 40 -10.82 13.94 -17.81
C PHE A 40 -9.63 13.95 -18.77
N LEU A 41 -9.78 14.60 -19.91
CA LEU A 41 -8.73 14.78 -20.91
C LEU A 41 -8.00 13.49 -21.33
N LEU A 42 -8.68 12.40 -21.65
CA LEU A 42 -8.16 11.06 -22.02
C LEU A 42 -7.77 10.14 -20.85
N PHE A 43 -7.63 10.63 -19.62
CA PHE A 43 -7.27 9.79 -18.47
C PHE A 43 -8.48 9.51 -17.57
N PRO A 44 -8.63 8.28 -17.05
CA PRO A 44 -9.64 7.98 -16.03
C PRO A 44 -9.42 8.84 -14.79
N THR A 45 -10.50 9.40 -14.23
CA THR A 45 -10.44 10.26 -13.03
C THR A 45 -9.70 9.60 -11.85
N PRO A 46 -9.87 8.29 -11.55
CA PRO A 46 -9.13 7.63 -10.50
C PRO A 46 -7.61 7.71 -10.65
N VAL A 47 -7.11 7.62 -11.89
CA VAL A 47 -5.66 7.72 -12.17
C VAL A 47 -5.13 9.12 -11.87
N ILE A 48 -5.91 10.15 -12.22
CA ILE A 48 -5.56 11.55 -11.94
C ILE A 48 -5.51 11.80 -10.44
N VAL A 49 -6.51 11.32 -9.70
CA VAL A 49 -6.56 11.46 -8.23
C VAL A 49 -5.40 10.71 -7.58
N ALA A 50 -5.09 9.48 -8.04
CA ALA A 50 -3.96 8.71 -7.55
C ALA A 50 -2.62 9.42 -7.84
N ALA A 51 -2.44 9.95 -9.06
CA ALA A 51 -1.25 10.70 -9.44
C ALA A 51 -1.09 12.01 -8.63
N ALA A 52 -2.18 12.76 -8.43
CA ALA A 52 -2.19 13.97 -7.62
C ALA A 52 -1.85 13.67 -6.16
N THR A 53 -2.45 12.64 -5.58
CA THR A 53 -2.17 12.18 -4.23
C THR A 53 -0.69 11.77 -4.08
N LEU A 54 -0.18 10.99 -5.03
CA LEU A 54 1.21 10.56 -5.05
C LEU A 54 2.17 11.76 -5.16
N LEU A 55 1.88 12.71 -6.03
CA LEU A 55 2.68 13.93 -6.20
C LEU A 55 2.71 14.75 -4.91
N LEU A 56 1.54 14.91 -4.27
CA LEU A 56 1.41 15.64 -3.01
C LEU A 56 2.23 14.98 -1.90
N PHE A 57 2.14 13.66 -1.75
CA PHE A 57 2.91 12.91 -0.76
C PHE A 57 4.41 12.90 -1.07
N TRP A 58 4.79 12.79 -2.35
CA TRP A 58 6.18 12.86 -2.77
C TRP A 58 6.77 14.25 -2.46
N LEU A 59 6.03 15.31 -2.76
CA LEU A 59 6.44 16.67 -2.46
C LEU A 59 6.57 16.87 -0.94
N PHE A 60 5.60 16.38 -0.19
CA PHE A 60 5.57 16.46 1.27
C PHE A 60 6.76 15.73 1.90
N THR A 61 7.07 14.51 1.45
CA THR A 61 8.19 13.74 2.00
C THR A 61 9.56 14.23 1.53
N ARG A 62 9.67 14.78 0.31
CA ARG A 62 10.95 15.25 -0.24
C ARG A 62 11.27 16.70 0.05
N LYS A 63 10.26 17.56 0.19
CA LYS A 63 10.44 19.01 0.36
C LYS A 63 10.27 19.48 1.79
N THR A 64 9.80 18.64 2.71
CA THR A 64 9.66 18.98 4.13
C THR A 64 10.61 18.17 5.01
N ALA A 65 10.96 18.73 6.17
CA ALA A 65 11.75 18.04 7.18
C ALA A 65 11.07 16.76 7.72
N LEU A 66 9.75 16.63 7.54
CA LEU A 66 8.99 15.48 8.03
C LEU A 66 9.43 14.18 7.38
N GLY A 67 9.72 14.17 6.08
CA GLY A 67 10.24 12.97 5.40
C GLY A 67 11.55 12.48 6.01
N MET A 68 12.46 13.40 6.29
CA MET A 68 13.73 13.10 6.94
C MET A 68 13.53 12.58 8.38
N PHE A 69 12.60 13.16 9.14
CA PHE A 69 12.27 12.69 10.48
C PHE A 69 11.62 11.32 10.46
N ILE A 70 10.73 11.02 9.50
CA ILE A 70 10.13 9.70 9.32
C ILE A 70 11.22 8.65 9.04
N GLU A 71 12.17 8.93 8.15
CA GLU A 71 13.28 8.02 7.87
C GLU A 71 14.18 7.84 9.09
N ALA A 72 14.54 8.91 9.79
CA ALA A 72 15.38 8.85 10.99
C ALA A 72 14.75 7.99 12.09
N VAL A 73 13.46 8.21 12.36
CA VAL A 73 12.68 7.41 13.34
C VAL A 73 12.55 5.96 12.87
N GLY A 74 12.36 5.72 11.57
CA GLY A 74 12.28 4.39 10.98
C GLY A 74 13.58 3.59 11.08
N ILE A 75 14.75 4.26 10.98
CA ILE A 75 16.06 3.61 11.12
C ILE A 75 16.37 3.30 12.59
N ASN A 76 16.24 4.27 13.46
CA ASN A 76 16.53 4.08 14.89
C ASN A 76 15.78 5.10 15.77
N ILE A 77 14.69 4.61 16.39
CA ILE A 77 13.85 5.43 17.26
C ILE A 77 14.63 6.03 18.43
N ARG A 78 15.57 5.25 19.04
CA ARG A 78 16.34 5.71 20.19
C ARG A 78 17.32 6.82 19.80
N ALA A 79 18.02 6.64 18.69
CA ALA A 79 18.94 7.65 18.17
C ALA A 79 18.20 8.95 17.79
N ALA A 80 17.06 8.85 17.11
CA ALA A 80 16.23 9.98 16.74
C ALA A 80 15.74 10.76 17.99
N LYS A 81 15.30 10.04 19.03
CA LYS A 81 14.90 10.65 20.30
C LYS A 81 16.05 11.39 20.98
N ASN A 82 17.24 10.79 21.00
CA ASN A 82 18.43 11.41 21.59
C ASN A 82 18.90 12.65 20.81
N ALA A 83 18.61 12.70 19.51
CA ALA A 83 18.84 13.87 18.66
C ALA A 83 17.75 14.96 18.81
N GLY A 84 16.81 14.83 19.77
CA GLY A 84 15.78 15.82 20.03
C GLY A 84 14.52 15.70 19.19
N VAL A 85 14.40 14.68 18.33
CA VAL A 85 13.22 14.47 17.51
C VAL A 85 12.07 13.94 18.36
N ASN A 86 10.90 14.59 18.30
CA ASN A 86 9.70 14.10 18.97
C ASN A 86 9.11 12.89 18.21
N THR A 87 9.59 11.70 18.53
CA THR A 87 9.24 10.45 17.85
C THR A 87 7.75 10.14 17.92
N ARG A 88 7.02 10.57 18.98
CA ARG A 88 5.57 10.35 19.09
C ARG A 88 4.80 11.11 18.03
N ILE A 89 5.14 12.37 17.81
CA ILE A 89 4.48 13.22 16.80
C ILE A 89 4.77 12.66 15.40
N VAL A 90 6.00 12.25 15.12
CA VAL A 90 6.39 11.70 13.81
C VAL A 90 5.61 10.42 13.51
N VAL A 91 5.52 9.49 14.47
CA VAL A 91 4.74 8.25 14.32
C VAL A 91 3.25 8.55 14.15
N MET A 92 2.69 9.47 14.96
CA MET A 92 1.28 9.86 14.83
C MET A 92 0.99 10.45 13.45
N LEU A 93 1.84 11.33 12.94
CA LEU A 93 1.71 11.90 11.59
C LEU A 93 1.75 10.82 10.51
N ALA A 94 2.64 9.83 10.61
CA ALA A 94 2.69 8.72 9.67
C ALA A 94 1.38 7.94 9.62
N TYR A 95 0.75 7.67 10.77
CA TYR A 95 -0.56 7.02 10.83
C TYR A 95 -1.68 7.91 10.26
N VAL A 96 -1.68 9.20 10.55
CA VAL A 96 -2.67 10.15 10.00
C VAL A 96 -2.57 10.20 8.48
N LEU A 97 -1.35 10.29 7.93
CA LEU A 97 -1.11 10.30 6.49
C LEU A 97 -1.59 9.00 5.85
N SER A 98 -1.28 7.85 6.47
CA SER A 98 -1.78 6.54 6.01
C SER A 98 -3.31 6.48 6.03
N GLY A 99 -3.97 7.00 7.08
CA GLY A 99 -5.43 7.07 7.17
C GLY A 99 -6.05 7.93 6.08
N VAL A 100 -5.45 9.07 5.77
CA VAL A 100 -5.91 9.95 4.67
C VAL A 100 -5.81 9.23 3.32
N CYS A 101 -4.68 8.54 3.05
CA CYS A 101 -4.54 7.75 1.83
C CYS A 101 -5.59 6.63 1.74
N ALA A 102 -5.83 5.93 2.85
CA ALA A 102 -6.83 4.87 2.90
C ALA A 102 -8.26 5.41 2.66
N ALA A 103 -8.59 6.59 3.20
CA ALA A 103 -9.87 7.23 2.97
C ALA A 103 -10.07 7.61 1.49
N ILE A 104 -9.04 8.20 0.85
CA ILE A 104 -9.07 8.53 -0.59
C ILE A 104 -9.26 7.26 -1.42
N ALA A 105 -8.49 6.21 -1.14
CA ALA A 105 -8.61 4.94 -1.82
C ALA A 105 -10.00 4.30 -1.65
N GLY A 106 -10.57 4.35 -0.43
CA GLY A 106 -11.91 3.86 -0.14
C GLY A 106 -13.01 4.60 -0.91
N ILE A 107 -12.89 5.93 -1.03
CA ILE A 107 -13.83 6.74 -1.83
C ILE A 107 -13.74 6.37 -3.31
N ILE A 108 -12.54 6.19 -3.86
CA ILE A 108 -12.35 5.78 -5.27
C ILE A 108 -12.97 4.41 -5.51
N VAL A 109 -12.71 3.42 -4.64
CA VAL A 109 -13.27 2.07 -4.77
C VAL A 109 -14.80 2.10 -4.68
N ALA A 110 -15.36 2.84 -3.72
CA ALA A 110 -16.82 2.98 -3.60
C ALA A 110 -17.44 3.67 -4.82
N ALA A 111 -16.76 4.67 -5.38
CA ALA A 111 -17.19 5.38 -6.57
C ALA A 111 -17.16 4.48 -7.82
N ASP A 112 -16.16 3.61 -7.95
CA ASP A 112 -15.99 2.69 -9.07
C ASP A 112 -17.12 1.64 -9.10
N ILE A 113 -17.41 1.01 -7.97
CA ILE A 113 -18.49 0.01 -7.84
C ILE A 113 -19.89 0.63 -7.67
N ARG A 114 -19.98 1.98 -7.59
CA ARG A 114 -21.22 2.73 -7.28
C ARG A 114 -21.95 2.22 -6.05
N GLY A 115 -21.20 1.80 -5.04
CA GLY A 115 -21.77 1.24 -3.83
C GLY A 115 -20.77 1.17 -2.69
N ALA A 116 -21.30 1.04 -1.47
CA ALA A 116 -20.52 0.79 -0.27
C ALA A 116 -20.74 -0.66 0.17
N ASP A 117 -19.71 -1.49 -0.02
CA ASP A 117 -19.69 -2.88 0.43
C ASP A 117 -18.80 -3.01 1.67
N ALA A 118 -19.41 -3.09 2.84
CA ALA A 118 -18.70 -3.26 4.11
C ALA A 118 -18.14 -4.68 4.31
N ASN A 119 -18.61 -5.67 3.53
CA ASN A 119 -18.21 -7.06 3.70
C ASN A 119 -16.94 -7.41 2.92
N ASN A 120 -16.87 -7.03 1.64
CA ASN A 120 -15.83 -7.50 0.73
C ASN A 120 -14.85 -6.38 0.30
N ALA A 121 -15.28 -5.11 0.27
CA ALA A 121 -14.44 -4.03 -0.19
C ALA A 121 -13.18 -3.90 0.68
N GLY A 122 -12.04 -3.84 0.02
CA GLY A 122 -10.75 -3.61 0.67
C GLY A 122 -10.16 -4.78 1.46
N LEU A 123 -10.77 -5.97 1.44
CA LEU A 123 -10.36 -7.11 2.26
C LEU A 123 -8.90 -7.49 2.05
N TRP A 124 -8.44 -7.50 0.82
CA TRP A 124 -7.09 -7.88 0.42
C TRP A 124 -6.18 -6.70 0.09
N LEU A 125 -6.73 -5.47 0.00
CA LEU A 125 -5.95 -4.27 -0.34
C LEU A 125 -4.81 -3.99 0.64
N GLY A 126 -5.00 -4.29 1.92
CA GLY A 126 -3.95 -4.13 2.93
C GLY A 126 -2.75 -5.05 2.68
N LEU A 127 -2.99 -6.29 2.31
CA LEU A 127 -1.94 -7.23 1.92
C LEU A 127 -1.26 -6.78 0.63
N ASP A 128 -2.02 -6.42 -0.39
CA ASP A 128 -1.49 -5.94 -1.67
C ASP A 128 -0.61 -4.70 -1.49
N ALA A 129 -0.99 -3.78 -0.59
CA ALA A 129 -0.18 -2.61 -0.27
C ALA A 129 1.17 -2.99 0.39
N ILE A 130 1.16 -3.94 1.34
CA ILE A 130 2.39 -4.45 1.96
C ILE A 130 3.28 -5.10 0.89
N LEU A 131 2.69 -5.93 0.03
CA LEU A 131 3.39 -6.60 -1.05
C LEU A 131 3.99 -5.62 -2.06
N ALA A 132 3.26 -4.55 -2.41
CA ALA A 132 3.73 -3.49 -3.28
C ALA A 132 5.00 -2.83 -2.73
N VAL A 133 5.03 -2.53 -1.43
CA VAL A 133 6.21 -1.95 -0.76
C VAL A 133 7.38 -2.93 -0.77
N VAL A 134 7.14 -4.21 -0.50
CA VAL A 134 8.19 -5.25 -0.48
C VAL A 134 8.77 -5.45 -1.89
N ILE A 135 7.93 -5.58 -2.92
CA ILE A 135 8.36 -5.70 -4.32
C ILE A 135 9.13 -4.45 -4.76
N GLY A 136 8.71 -3.26 -4.29
CA GLY A 136 9.43 -2.02 -4.49
C GLY A 136 10.77 -1.91 -3.74
N GLY A 137 11.20 -2.95 -3.03
CA GLY A 137 12.47 -2.98 -2.30
C GLY A 137 12.41 -2.27 -0.94
N GLY A 138 11.22 -1.93 -0.46
CA GLY A 138 11.02 -1.38 0.89
C GLY A 138 11.24 -2.43 1.97
N SER A 139 11.87 -2.02 3.09
CA SER A 139 12.06 -2.89 4.25
C SER A 139 10.84 -2.85 5.16
N LEU A 140 10.30 -4.02 5.51
CA LEU A 140 9.22 -4.15 6.51
C LEU A 140 9.70 -3.85 7.94
N MET A 141 11.02 -3.91 8.18
CA MET A 141 11.61 -3.63 9.50
C MET A 141 11.85 -2.14 9.75
N GLY A 142 11.45 -1.28 8.80
CA GLY A 142 11.71 0.16 8.84
C GLY A 142 13.02 0.54 8.14
N GLY A 143 13.32 1.82 8.12
CA GLY A 143 14.50 2.37 7.45
C GLY A 143 14.14 3.35 6.34
N ARG A 144 14.95 3.36 5.30
CA ARG A 144 14.70 4.20 4.12
C ARG A 144 13.53 3.66 3.31
N PHE A 145 12.67 4.55 2.87
CA PHE A 145 11.57 4.22 1.97
C PHE A 145 11.70 4.97 0.64
N ASN A 146 11.24 4.36 -0.42
CA ASN A 146 11.17 5.01 -1.72
C ASN A 146 9.75 4.90 -2.27
N LEU A 147 9.04 6.03 -2.24
CA LEU A 147 7.65 6.12 -2.66
C LEU A 147 7.47 5.69 -4.13
N LEU A 148 8.38 6.11 -5.02
CA LEU A 148 8.29 5.78 -6.44
C LEU A 148 8.45 4.27 -6.69
N LEU A 149 9.38 3.62 -6.00
CA LEU A 149 9.57 2.17 -6.12
C LEU A 149 8.36 1.39 -5.58
N SER A 150 7.73 1.89 -4.51
CA SER A 150 6.48 1.28 -4.00
C SER A 150 5.34 1.38 -5.01
N VAL A 151 5.26 2.48 -5.78
CA VAL A 151 4.28 2.63 -6.87
C VAL A 151 4.57 1.63 -8.00
N VAL A 152 5.82 1.45 -8.38
CA VAL A 152 6.20 0.41 -9.37
C VAL A 152 5.80 -0.97 -8.87
N GLY A 153 6.03 -1.28 -7.58
CA GLY A 153 5.57 -2.52 -6.96
C GLY A 153 4.06 -2.70 -7.04
N ALA A 154 3.28 -1.63 -6.78
CA ALA A 154 1.82 -1.65 -6.91
C ALA A 154 1.37 -1.90 -8.35
N LEU A 155 2.02 -1.28 -9.33
CA LEU A 155 1.73 -1.51 -10.75
C LEU A 155 2.04 -2.95 -11.18
N ILE A 156 3.11 -3.56 -10.67
CA ILE A 156 3.44 -4.96 -10.92
C ILE A 156 2.34 -5.87 -10.38
N ILE A 157 1.89 -5.67 -9.13
CA ILE A 157 0.82 -6.47 -8.53
C ILE A 157 -0.47 -6.31 -9.31
N GLN A 158 -0.84 -5.09 -9.66
CA GLN A 158 -2.06 -4.83 -10.41
C GLN A 158 -2.00 -5.40 -11.82
N GLY A 159 -0.86 -5.27 -12.50
CA GLY A 159 -0.63 -5.90 -13.81
C GLY A 159 -0.76 -7.42 -13.75
N MET A 160 -0.23 -8.05 -12.70
CA MET A 160 -0.36 -9.48 -12.47
C MET A 160 -1.82 -9.88 -12.22
N ASN A 161 -2.55 -9.15 -11.36
CA ASN A 161 -3.98 -9.37 -11.10
C ASN A 161 -4.79 -9.32 -12.40
N THR A 162 -4.59 -8.27 -13.19
CA THR A 162 -5.28 -8.08 -14.47
C THR A 162 -4.90 -9.16 -15.47
N GLY A 163 -3.63 -9.54 -15.53
CA GLY A 163 -3.14 -10.61 -16.41
C GLY A 163 -3.79 -11.97 -16.12
N ILE A 164 -3.93 -12.33 -14.85
CA ILE A 164 -4.59 -13.58 -14.43
C ILE A 164 -6.06 -13.57 -14.81
N LEU A 165 -6.77 -12.45 -14.58
CA LEU A 165 -8.18 -12.30 -14.93
C LEU A 165 -8.41 -12.41 -16.44
N LEU A 166 -7.57 -11.77 -17.25
CA LEU A 166 -7.65 -11.82 -18.71
C LEU A 166 -7.31 -13.18 -19.30
N SER A 167 -6.52 -13.99 -18.59
CA SER A 167 -6.16 -15.36 -19.01
C SER A 167 -7.28 -16.38 -18.78
N GLY A 168 -8.44 -15.97 -18.21
CA GLY A 168 -9.59 -16.85 -17.97
C GLY A 168 -9.39 -17.84 -16.81
N PHE A 169 -8.37 -17.69 -16.02
CA PHE A 169 -8.17 -18.50 -14.82
C PHE A 169 -9.14 -18.10 -13.71
N PRO A 170 -9.55 -19.04 -12.86
CA PRO A 170 -10.42 -18.73 -11.74
C PRO A 170 -9.73 -17.74 -10.78
N PRO A 171 -10.49 -16.76 -10.22
CA PRO A 171 -9.93 -15.70 -9.38
C PRO A 171 -9.23 -16.22 -8.11
N GLU A 172 -9.50 -17.44 -7.67
CA GLU A 172 -8.83 -18.07 -6.54
C GLU A 172 -7.34 -18.31 -6.79
N LEU A 173 -6.95 -18.57 -8.05
CA LEU A 173 -5.54 -18.72 -8.44
C LEU A 173 -4.74 -17.43 -8.23
N ASN A 174 -5.39 -16.28 -8.27
CA ASN A 174 -4.73 -15.00 -8.03
C ASN A 174 -4.03 -14.95 -6.66
N GLN A 175 -4.66 -15.48 -5.62
CA GLN A 175 -4.09 -15.53 -4.28
C GLN A 175 -2.88 -16.47 -4.21
N VAL A 176 -2.95 -17.61 -4.89
CA VAL A 176 -1.83 -18.58 -4.96
C VAL A 176 -0.64 -17.97 -5.69
N VAL A 177 -0.88 -17.35 -6.85
CA VAL A 177 0.18 -16.69 -7.62
C VAL A 177 0.82 -15.55 -6.83
N LYS A 178 0.02 -14.71 -6.16
CA LYS A 178 0.54 -13.67 -5.26
C LYS A 178 1.44 -14.27 -4.18
N ALA A 179 1.00 -15.34 -3.51
CA ALA A 179 1.77 -15.98 -2.46
C ALA A 179 3.14 -16.49 -2.98
N VAL A 180 3.14 -17.12 -4.15
CA VAL A 180 4.38 -17.61 -4.79
C VAL A 180 5.31 -16.47 -5.16
N VAL A 181 4.78 -15.40 -5.79
CA VAL A 181 5.59 -14.23 -6.17
C VAL A 181 6.22 -13.57 -4.95
N VAL A 182 5.44 -13.40 -3.88
CA VAL A 182 5.94 -12.83 -2.63
C VAL A 182 7.01 -13.68 -2.02
N LEU A 183 6.82 -15.00 -1.98
CA LEU A 183 7.80 -15.93 -1.46
C LEU A 183 9.10 -15.86 -2.27
N CYS A 184 9.02 -15.80 -3.60
CA CYS A 184 10.18 -15.61 -4.47
C CYS A 184 10.90 -14.28 -4.17
N VAL A 185 10.16 -13.18 -4.05
CA VAL A 185 10.74 -11.86 -3.76
C VAL A 185 11.41 -11.83 -2.38
N LEU A 186 10.79 -12.42 -1.36
CA LEU A 186 11.37 -12.51 -0.01
C LEU A 186 12.64 -13.36 0.01
N ILE A 187 12.67 -14.47 -0.74
CA ILE A 187 13.88 -15.30 -0.86
C ILE A 187 15.00 -14.49 -1.51
N VAL A 188 14.72 -13.80 -2.62
CA VAL A 188 15.71 -12.97 -3.35
C VAL A 188 16.22 -11.82 -2.49
N GLN A 189 15.36 -11.19 -1.69
CA GLN A 189 15.71 -10.10 -0.79
C GLN A 189 16.38 -10.57 0.52
N SER A 190 16.37 -11.88 0.80
CA SER A 190 16.98 -12.42 2.02
C SER A 190 18.50 -12.16 2.04
N PRO A 191 19.02 -11.57 3.15
CA PRO A 191 20.47 -11.32 3.28
C PRO A 191 21.30 -12.60 3.19
N ARG A 192 20.75 -13.74 3.59
CA ARG A 192 21.40 -15.05 3.48
C ARG A 192 21.55 -15.50 2.04
N PHE A 193 20.53 -15.29 1.22
CA PHE A 193 20.55 -15.63 -0.21
C PHE A 193 21.53 -14.74 -0.98
N ILE A 194 21.54 -13.43 -0.68
CA ILE A 194 22.51 -12.47 -1.25
C ILE A 194 23.95 -12.85 -0.83
N GLY A 195 24.14 -13.30 0.41
CA GLY A 195 25.44 -13.80 0.90
C GLY A 195 25.92 -15.05 0.18
N LEU A 196 25.02 -15.99 -0.09
CA LEU A 196 25.34 -17.21 -0.86
C LEU A 196 25.71 -16.89 -2.32
N LEU A 197 24.97 -16.01 -2.98
CA LEU A 197 25.30 -15.57 -4.35
C LEU A 197 26.63 -14.82 -4.44
N LYS A 198 26.98 -14.01 -3.45
CA LYS A 198 28.30 -13.34 -3.37
C LYS A 198 29.43 -14.33 -3.09
N GLY A 199 29.19 -15.35 -2.26
CA GLY A 199 30.15 -16.40 -1.97
C GLY A 199 30.47 -17.29 -3.19
N VAL A 200 29.48 -17.57 -4.03
CA VAL A 200 29.67 -18.30 -5.29
C VAL A 200 30.48 -17.48 -6.30
N ARG A 201 30.23 -16.16 -6.37
CA ARG A 201 30.95 -15.26 -7.31
C ARG A 201 32.39 -14.96 -6.87
N GLY A 202 32.74 -15.19 -5.60
CA GLY A 202 34.10 -15.03 -5.08
C GLY A 202 34.98 -16.27 -5.31
N ARG A 203 34.40 -17.45 -5.64
CA ARG A 203 35.12 -18.68 -5.89
C ARG A 203 35.65 -18.84 -7.32
N ASP A 204 35.13 -18.07 -8.26
CA ASP A 204 35.57 -18.06 -9.67
C ASP A 204 36.75 -17.10 -9.96
N LYS A 205 37.38 -16.55 -8.93
CA LYS A 205 38.52 -15.63 -9.09
C LYS A 205 39.83 -16.10 -8.41
N THR A 206 39.91 -17.36 -8.05
CA THR A 206 41.14 -18.06 -7.69
C THR A 206 41.31 -19.26 -8.64
#